data_533b100409306a99aee6a20dda5d84a4
#
_entry.id   533b100409306a99aee6a20dda5d84a4
#
_cell.length_a   1.000
_cell.length_b   1.000
_cell.length_c   1.000
_cell.angle_alpha   90.00
_cell.angle_beta   90.00
_cell.angle_gamma   90.00
#
_symmetry.space_group_name_H-M   'P 1'
#
loop_
_entity.id
_entity.type
_entity.pdbx_description
1 polymer ?
#
loop_
_entity_poly.entity_id
_entity_poly.type
_entity_poly.pdbx_seq_one_letter_code
_entity_poly.pdbx_strand_id
1 'polypeptide(L)'
;PHRYFIPFGKSQNPFESKYKDEAFEIAKNAVESIDGLRGFVGVDLIINADEKDIYSVYLLEINSRFTTPYVGLSKIANFNIGKSIIELIDGKISLDDLDISLDGEVEFVKSGELLEIRRK
;
A
#
# COMPACT_ATOMS: atom_id res chain seq x y z
N PRO A 1 -15.77 2.81 8.76
CA PRO A 1 -14.55 2.10 9.09
C PRO A 1 -13.36 2.80 8.47
N HIS A 2 -12.41 3.16 9.29
CA HIS A 2 -11.19 3.79 8.80
C HIS A 2 -10.32 2.72 8.14
N ARG A 3 -10.12 2.85 6.84
CA ARG A 3 -9.16 2.02 6.10
C ARG A 3 -7.90 2.86 5.94
N TYR A 4 -6.78 2.29 6.33
CA TYR A 4 -5.49 2.94 6.17
C TYR A 4 -4.86 2.47 4.87
N PHE A 5 -4.58 3.41 3.99
CA PHE A 5 -3.84 3.17 2.77
C PHE A 5 -2.40 3.61 2.97
N ILE A 6 -1.49 2.67 2.82
CA ILE A 6 -0.07 2.95 2.84
C ILE A 6 0.40 2.92 1.39
N PRO A 7 0.67 4.09 0.78
CA PRO A 7 1.14 4.09 -0.59
C PRO A 7 2.55 3.53 -0.64
N PHE A 8 2.73 2.57 -1.49
CA PHE A 8 4.03 2.00 -1.75
C PHE A 8 4.38 2.21 -3.22
N GLY A 9 5.26 3.14 -3.48
CA GLY A 9 5.80 3.39 -4.81
C GLY A 9 6.91 2.41 -5.17
N LYS A 10 7.22 2.32 -6.45
CA LYS A 10 8.21 1.39 -7.03
C LYS A 10 9.55 1.37 -6.33
N SER A 11 9.96 2.45 -5.74
CA SER A 11 11.26 2.62 -5.08
C SER A 11 11.26 3.69 -4.00
N GLN A 12 10.12 4.26 -3.72
CA GLN A 12 9.99 5.33 -2.74
C GLN A 12 8.77 5.12 -1.86
N ASN A 13 9.00 5.21 -0.56
CA ASN A 13 7.97 5.35 0.44
C ASN A 13 8.46 6.39 1.48
N PRO A 14 7.76 7.47 1.69
CA PRO A 14 6.49 7.81 1.06
C PRO A 14 6.61 8.19 -0.42
N PHE A 15 5.56 7.89 -1.18
CA PHE A 15 5.46 8.30 -2.57
C PHE A 15 5.13 9.78 -2.66
N GLU A 16 6.02 10.57 -3.22
CA GLU A 16 5.84 12.00 -3.42
C GLU A 16 5.52 12.32 -4.88
N SER A 17 4.32 12.81 -5.11
CA SER A 17 3.85 13.20 -6.42
C SER A 17 2.71 14.20 -6.28
N LYS A 18 2.55 15.11 -7.25
CA LYS A 18 1.37 15.98 -7.33
C LYS A 18 0.06 15.20 -7.50
N TYR A 19 0.13 13.94 -7.94
CA TYR A 19 -1.02 13.05 -8.14
C TYR A 19 -1.31 12.15 -6.93
N LYS A 20 -0.59 12.31 -5.84
CA LYS A 20 -0.70 11.44 -4.65
C LYS A 20 -2.13 11.35 -4.10
N ASP A 21 -2.76 12.51 -3.91
CA ASP A 21 -4.12 12.55 -3.35
C ASP A 21 -5.15 11.93 -4.29
N GLU A 22 -5.04 12.19 -5.59
CA GLU A 22 -5.89 11.58 -6.61
C GLU A 22 -5.69 10.05 -6.65
N ALA A 23 -4.44 9.59 -6.61
CA ALA A 23 -4.11 8.15 -6.57
C ALA A 23 -4.71 7.47 -5.34
N PHE A 24 -4.62 8.10 -4.18
CA PHE A 24 -5.25 7.61 -2.95
C PHE A 24 -6.76 7.50 -3.05
N GLU A 25 -7.43 8.51 -3.56
CA GLU A 25 -8.88 8.50 -3.72
C GLU A 25 -9.33 7.40 -4.67
N ILE A 26 -8.64 7.20 -5.78
CA ILE A 26 -8.95 6.15 -6.74
C ILE A 26 -8.73 4.77 -6.12
N ALA A 27 -7.61 4.55 -5.44
CA ALA A 27 -7.32 3.28 -4.78
C ALA A 27 -8.36 2.97 -3.68
N LYS A 28 -8.69 3.96 -2.87
CA LYS A 28 -9.69 3.84 -1.81
C LYS A 28 -11.06 3.49 -2.37
N ASN A 29 -11.54 4.25 -3.34
CA ASN A 29 -12.84 4.02 -3.95
C ASN A 29 -12.92 2.66 -4.63
N ALA A 30 -11.86 2.23 -5.30
CA ALA A 30 -11.78 0.93 -5.95
C ALA A 30 -11.90 -0.22 -4.93
N VAL A 31 -11.15 -0.16 -3.84
CA VAL A 31 -11.19 -1.18 -2.79
C VAL A 31 -12.55 -1.18 -2.07
N GLU A 32 -13.11 -0.02 -1.79
CA GLU A 32 -14.40 0.12 -1.12
C GLU A 32 -15.58 -0.32 -1.98
N SER A 33 -15.44 -0.34 -3.31
CA SER A 33 -16.46 -0.84 -4.23
C SER A 33 -16.62 -2.37 -4.20
N ILE A 34 -15.67 -3.08 -3.62
CA ILE A 34 -15.68 -4.53 -3.53
C ILE A 34 -16.01 -4.95 -2.09
N ASP A 35 -17.20 -5.55 -1.92
CA ASP A 35 -17.62 -6.03 -0.61
C ASP A 35 -16.77 -7.22 -0.15
N GLY A 36 -16.48 -7.24 1.14
CA GLY A 36 -15.81 -8.36 1.79
C GLY A 36 -14.29 -8.35 1.69
N LEU A 37 -13.67 -7.39 1.02
CA LEU A 37 -12.21 -7.28 1.03
C LEU A 37 -11.72 -6.94 2.44
N ARG A 38 -10.76 -7.75 2.92
CA ARG A 38 -10.16 -7.59 4.26
C ARG A 38 -8.67 -7.88 4.20
N GLY A 39 -7.95 -7.29 5.15
CA GLY A 39 -6.52 -7.52 5.30
C GLY A 39 -5.67 -6.67 4.39
N PHE A 40 -4.63 -7.25 3.84
CA PHE A 40 -3.70 -6.57 2.96
C PHE A 40 -4.22 -6.60 1.52
N VAL A 41 -4.34 -5.43 0.93
CA VAL A 41 -4.78 -5.28 -0.46
C VAL A 41 -3.78 -4.39 -1.20
N GLY A 42 -3.21 -4.91 -2.26
CA GLY A 42 -2.37 -4.15 -3.18
C GLY A 42 -3.22 -3.54 -4.29
N VAL A 43 -2.96 -2.27 -4.60
CA VAL A 43 -3.62 -1.57 -5.70
C VAL A 43 -2.56 -1.02 -6.64
N ASP A 44 -2.58 -1.47 -7.87
CA ASP A 44 -1.67 -0.99 -8.91
C ASP A 44 -2.36 0.08 -9.75
N LEU A 45 -1.69 1.22 -9.86
CA LEU A 45 -2.18 2.39 -10.58
C LEU A 45 -1.17 2.81 -11.64
N ILE A 46 -1.68 3.41 -12.70
CA ILE A 46 -0.86 4.09 -13.71
C ILE A 46 -1.13 5.58 -13.60
N ILE A 47 -0.07 6.36 -13.50
CA ILE A 47 -0.14 7.82 -13.53
C ILE A 47 0.26 8.27 -14.94
N ASN A 48 -0.66 8.96 -15.61
CA ASN A 48 -0.40 9.60 -16.87
C ASN A 48 -0.09 11.07 -16.63
N ALA A 49 1.12 11.47 -16.96
CA ALA A 49 1.58 12.84 -16.80
C ALA A 49 1.28 13.72 -18.02
N ASP A 50 0.55 13.22 -19.01
CA ASP A 50 0.15 14.05 -20.17
C ASP A 50 -0.97 15.01 -19.76
N GLU A 51 -0.65 16.30 -19.78
CA GLU A 51 -1.58 17.37 -19.39
C GLU A 51 -2.80 17.51 -20.34
N LYS A 52 -2.77 16.83 -21.49
CA LYS A 52 -3.88 16.82 -22.43
C LYS A 52 -4.97 15.84 -22.10
N ASP A 53 -4.70 14.88 -21.22
CA ASP A 53 -5.69 13.91 -20.77
C ASP A 53 -6.51 14.45 -19.61
N ILE A 54 -7.81 14.10 -19.64
CA ILE A 54 -8.76 14.47 -18.59
C ILE A 54 -8.46 13.73 -17.29
N TYR A 55 -7.93 12.52 -17.40
CA TYR A 55 -7.61 11.66 -16.25
C TYR A 55 -6.11 11.49 -16.13
N SER A 56 -5.62 11.68 -14.90
CA SER A 56 -4.18 11.52 -14.58
C SER A 56 -3.84 10.17 -13.99
N VAL A 57 -4.81 9.53 -13.33
CA VAL A 57 -4.59 8.26 -12.62
C VAL A 57 -5.59 7.23 -13.08
N TYR A 58 -5.09 6.04 -13.40
CA TYR A 58 -5.90 4.91 -13.86
C TYR A 58 -5.66 3.70 -12.97
N LEU A 59 -6.75 3.03 -12.62
CA LEU A 59 -6.69 1.75 -11.93
C LEU A 59 -6.25 0.65 -12.91
N LEU A 60 -5.21 -0.09 -12.54
CA LEU A 60 -4.73 -1.21 -13.32
C LEU A 60 -5.18 -2.55 -12.73
N GLU A 61 -4.90 -2.78 -11.45
CA GLU A 61 -5.14 -4.07 -10.81
C GLU A 61 -5.37 -3.92 -9.31
N ILE A 62 -6.20 -4.81 -8.76
CA ILE A 62 -6.37 -4.99 -7.32
C ILE A 62 -5.95 -6.40 -6.95
N ASN A 63 -5.02 -6.54 -6.01
CA ASN A 63 -4.50 -7.79 -5.51
C ASN A 63 -4.92 -7.98 -4.04
N SER A 64 -5.86 -8.88 -3.79
CA SER A 64 -6.34 -9.20 -2.43
C SER A 64 -5.43 -10.20 -1.72
N ARG A 65 -4.14 -9.94 -1.69
CA ARG A 65 -3.10 -10.78 -1.12
C ARG A 65 -1.89 -9.95 -0.75
N PHE A 66 -0.95 -10.54 -0.03
CA PHE A 66 0.37 -9.94 0.14
C PHE A 66 1.06 -9.77 -1.21
N THR A 67 1.67 -8.63 -1.39
CA THR A 67 2.48 -8.29 -2.56
C THR A 67 3.91 -7.99 -2.13
N THR A 68 4.83 -7.87 -3.07
CA THR A 68 6.26 -7.59 -2.77
C THR A 68 6.46 -6.40 -1.82
N PRO A 69 5.73 -5.30 -1.93
CA PRO A 69 5.83 -4.19 -0.98
C PRO A 69 5.65 -4.56 0.49
N TYR A 70 4.88 -5.59 0.80
CA TYR A 70 4.72 -6.07 2.17
C TYR A 70 6.06 -6.37 2.85
N VAL A 71 6.98 -6.97 2.13
CA VAL A 71 8.28 -7.36 2.68
C VAL A 71 9.08 -6.13 3.12
N GLY A 72 9.02 -5.06 2.33
CA GLY A 72 9.64 -3.78 2.70
C GLY A 72 8.91 -3.10 3.86
N LEU A 73 7.59 -3.02 3.79
CA LEU A 73 6.78 -2.40 4.84
C LEU A 73 6.96 -3.10 6.19
N SER A 74 7.07 -4.42 6.21
CA SER A 74 7.29 -5.18 7.43
C SER A 74 8.58 -4.84 8.15
N LYS A 75 9.57 -4.31 7.44
CA LYS A 75 10.86 -3.92 8.02
C LYS A 75 10.84 -2.55 8.68
N ILE A 76 9.92 -1.69 8.29
CA ILE A 76 9.79 -0.33 8.83
C ILE A 76 8.53 -0.10 9.63
N ALA A 77 7.61 -1.06 9.63
CA ALA A 77 6.40 -0.98 10.45
C ALA A 77 6.74 -1.15 11.94
N ASN A 78 6.11 -0.35 12.78
CA ASN A 78 6.25 -0.43 14.23
C ASN A 78 5.40 -1.52 14.87
N PHE A 79 4.75 -2.36 14.06
CA PHE A 79 3.86 -3.42 14.49
C PHE A 79 4.00 -4.63 13.56
N ASN A 80 3.54 -5.80 14.01
CA ASN A 80 3.50 -6.99 13.17
C ASN A 80 2.26 -6.96 12.28
N ILE A 81 2.44 -6.67 10.99
CA ILE A 81 1.35 -6.52 10.03
C ILE A 81 0.52 -7.81 9.92
N GLY A 82 1.16 -8.95 9.76
CA GLY A 82 0.49 -10.24 9.61
C GLY A 82 -0.34 -10.62 10.84
N LYS A 83 0.24 -10.46 12.02
CA LYS A 83 -0.45 -10.69 13.29
C LYS A 83 -1.67 -9.77 13.44
N SER A 84 -1.50 -8.50 13.15
CA SER A 84 -2.58 -7.51 13.24
C SER A 84 -3.74 -7.81 12.31
N ILE A 85 -3.46 -8.29 11.10
CA ILE A 85 -4.50 -8.72 10.16
C ILE A 85 -5.31 -9.89 10.73
N ILE A 86 -4.64 -10.89 11.29
CA ILE A 86 -5.30 -12.06 11.89
C ILE A 86 -6.18 -11.62 13.06
N GLU A 87 -5.65 -10.77 13.94
CA GLU A 87 -6.39 -10.28 15.10
C GLU A 87 -7.60 -9.41 14.71
N LEU A 88 -7.49 -8.62 13.64
CA LEU A 88 -8.61 -7.85 13.08
C LEU A 88 -9.70 -8.77 12.52
N ILE A 89 -9.32 -9.79 11.76
CA ILE A 89 -10.26 -10.75 11.18
C ILE A 89 -10.97 -11.55 12.27
N ASP A 90 -10.25 -11.94 13.30
CA ASP A 90 -10.79 -12.68 14.46
C ASP A 90 -11.61 -11.79 15.41
N GLY A 91 -11.64 -10.49 15.18
CA GLY A 91 -12.35 -9.53 16.01
C GLY A 91 -11.71 -9.28 17.39
N LYS A 92 -10.45 -9.65 17.58
CA LYS A 92 -9.71 -9.44 18.83
C LYS A 92 -9.31 -7.98 19.04
N ILE A 93 -9.08 -7.28 17.95
CA ILE A 93 -8.76 -5.85 17.93
C ILE A 93 -9.61 -5.15 16.86
N SER A 94 -9.78 -3.82 17.00
CA SER A 94 -10.35 -2.96 15.98
C SER A 94 -9.27 -2.15 15.29
N LEU A 95 -9.60 -1.51 14.14
CA LEU A 95 -8.66 -0.61 13.47
C LEU A 95 -8.22 0.56 14.35
N ASP A 96 -9.10 1.01 15.23
CA ASP A 96 -8.78 2.09 16.16
C ASP A 96 -7.74 1.70 17.22
N ASP A 97 -7.56 0.41 17.47
CA ASP A 97 -6.53 -0.12 18.39
C ASP A 97 -5.14 -0.18 17.75
N LEU A 98 -5.05 0.02 16.42
CA LEU A 98 -3.78 -0.02 15.70
C LEU A 98 -3.18 1.38 15.59
N ASP A 99 -1.97 1.53 16.10
CA ASP A 99 -1.10 2.64 15.76
C ASP A 99 -0.25 2.25 14.55
N ILE A 100 -0.75 2.59 13.38
CA ILE A 100 -0.05 2.29 12.12
C ILE A 100 0.95 3.40 11.86
N SER A 101 2.19 3.15 12.19
CA SER A 101 3.29 4.04 11.85
C SER A 101 4.41 3.27 11.16
N LEU A 102 5.08 3.97 10.26
CA LEU A 102 6.22 3.49 9.52
C LEU A 102 7.44 4.33 9.90
N ASP A 103 8.55 3.68 10.20
CA ASP A 103 9.79 4.33 10.58
C ASP A 103 10.85 4.16 9.48
N GLY A 104 11.09 5.22 8.74
CA GLY A 104 12.09 5.29 7.69
C GLY A 104 11.56 4.91 6.31
N GLU A 105 12.50 4.59 5.44
CA GLU A 105 12.26 4.22 4.06
C GLU A 105 12.92 2.89 3.74
N VAL A 106 12.37 2.18 2.76
CA VAL A 106 12.98 0.98 2.20
C VAL A 106 13.15 1.12 0.70
N GLU A 107 14.23 0.54 0.21
CA GLU A 107 14.53 0.46 -1.20
C GLU A 107 14.63 -1.01 -1.63
N PHE A 108 14.03 -1.32 -2.76
CA PHE A 108 14.16 -2.62 -3.40
C PHE A 108 15.22 -2.53 -4.50
N VAL A 109 16.23 -3.34 -4.38
CA VAL A 109 17.28 -3.46 -5.40
C VAL A 109 17.23 -4.86 -5.98
N LYS A 110 16.95 -4.94 -7.27
CA LYS A 110 16.92 -6.21 -7.99
C LYS A 110 18.21 -6.36 -8.77
N SER A 111 18.93 -7.45 -8.51
CA SER A 111 20.15 -7.84 -9.24
C SER A 111 19.97 -9.27 -9.73
N GLY A 112 19.66 -9.44 -11.03
CA GLY A 112 19.32 -10.73 -11.60
C GLY A 112 18.06 -11.31 -10.93
N GLU A 113 18.19 -12.50 -10.35
CA GLU A 113 17.11 -13.15 -9.59
C GLU A 113 17.07 -12.73 -8.11
N LEU A 114 18.10 -12.03 -7.64
CA LEU A 114 18.20 -11.59 -6.25
C LEU A 114 17.44 -10.29 -6.04
N LEU A 115 16.54 -10.30 -5.05
CA LEU A 115 15.88 -9.12 -4.55
C LEU A 115 16.45 -8.75 -3.18
N GLU A 116 17.13 -7.61 -3.12
CA GLU A 116 17.65 -7.07 -1.88
C GLU A 116 16.79 -5.92 -1.40
N ILE A 117 16.49 -5.91 -0.10
CA ILE A 117 15.73 -4.84 0.55
C ILE A 117 16.69 -4.09 1.46
N ARG A 118 16.87 -2.82 1.16
CA ARG A 118 17.74 -1.93 1.93
C ARG A 118 16.90 -0.92 2.68
N ARG A 119 17.16 -0.81 3.98
CA ARG A 119 16.62 0.27 4.78
C ARG A 119 17.45 1.53 4.55
N LYS A 120 16.78 2.59 4.25
CA LYS A 120 17.39 3.91 4.16
C LYS A 120 17.38 4.63 5.50
#